data_d44dc241377e7c1f5ee481bbbd5836d3
#
_entry.id   d44dc241377e7c1f5ee481bbbd5836d3
#
_cell.length_a   1.000
_cell.length_b   1.000
_cell.length_c   1.000
_cell.angle_alpha   90.00
_cell.angle_beta   90.00
_cell.angle_gamma   90.00
#
_symmetry.space_group_name_H-M   'P 1'
#
loop_
_entity.id
_entity.type
_entity.pdbx_description
1 polymer ?
#
loop_
_entity_poly.entity_id
_entity_poly.type
_entity_poly.pdbx_seq_one_letter_code
_entity_poly.pdbx_strand_id
1 'polypeptide(L)'
;QQYLFSEPDCSKNFRYILQMYCNVESRMSEFAIQVKHLDKMYKLYNKPSDRLKEALGFKVPVREHYALRDVSFEVKRGETVGIIGTNGSGKSTILKIITGVLNPTGGEVVVDGRISALLELGAGFNMEYTGIENVYLNGTMMGFSKEEIDARLQDILDFADIGDFVYQPVKTYSSGMFVRLAFAVAINIDPEIL
;
A
#
# COMPACT_ATOMS: atom_id res chain seq x y z
N GLN A 1 43.11 14.82 47.59
CA GLN A 1 41.84 15.05 46.86
C GLN A 1 41.56 13.79 46.06
N GLN A 2 40.67 12.93 46.58
CA GLN A 2 40.17 11.71 45.94
C GLN A 2 38.97 12.09 45.07
N TYR A 3 39.07 11.90 43.77
CA TYR A 3 37.94 11.95 42.87
C TYR A 3 37.33 10.53 42.83
N LEU A 4 36.16 10.36 43.47
CA LEU A 4 35.29 9.19 43.31
C LEU A 4 34.54 9.34 41.98
N PHE A 5 34.94 8.59 40.98
CA PHE A 5 34.10 8.33 39.79
C PHE A 5 33.07 7.25 40.23
N SER A 6 31.81 7.65 40.32
CA SER A 6 30.70 6.71 40.41
C SER A 6 30.51 6.05 39.06
N GLU A 7 30.65 4.74 38.99
CA GLU A 7 30.28 3.97 37.78
C GLU A 7 28.81 4.19 37.39
N PRO A 8 28.51 4.38 36.12
CA PRO A 8 27.13 4.47 35.69
C PRO A 8 26.45 3.10 35.87
N ASP A 9 25.35 3.11 36.61
CA ASP A 9 24.53 1.94 36.89
C ASP A 9 23.99 1.33 35.59
N CYS A 10 24.70 0.33 35.06
CA CYS A 10 24.38 -0.39 33.83
C CYS A 10 23.04 -1.13 33.90
N SER A 11 22.50 -1.33 35.10
CA SER A 11 21.25 -2.08 35.32
C SER A 11 20.02 -1.29 34.88
N LYS A 12 20.07 0.05 34.94
CA LYS A 12 18.94 0.92 34.52
C LYS A 12 18.84 1.01 33.02
N ASN A 13 19.97 1.09 32.31
CA ASN A 13 19.96 1.13 30.84
C ASN A 13 19.47 -0.20 30.24
N PHE A 14 19.78 -1.33 30.83
CA PHE A 14 19.32 -2.65 30.39
C PHE A 14 17.80 -2.81 30.57
N ARG A 15 17.22 -2.23 31.63
CA ARG A 15 15.77 -2.22 31.85
C ARG A 15 15.03 -1.35 30.86
N TYR A 16 15.60 -0.20 30.46
CA TYR A 16 15.02 0.65 29.41
C TYR A 16 15.08 0.00 28.03
N ILE A 17 16.18 -0.67 27.69
CA ILE A 17 16.34 -1.41 26.44
C ILE A 17 15.36 -2.60 26.39
N LEU A 18 15.24 -3.40 27.46
CA LEU A 18 14.26 -4.48 27.56
C LEU A 18 12.81 -3.96 27.51
N GLN A 19 12.54 -2.81 28.12
CA GLN A 19 11.21 -2.19 28.08
C GLN A 19 10.88 -1.59 26.70
N MET A 20 11.87 -1.11 25.96
CA MET A 20 11.72 -0.75 24.55
C MET A 20 11.52 -1.99 23.67
N TYR A 21 12.25 -3.09 23.88
CA TYR A 21 12.05 -4.36 23.16
C TYR A 21 10.70 -5.00 23.49
N CYS A 22 10.28 -5.06 24.75
CA CYS A 22 8.95 -5.51 25.12
C CYS A 22 7.83 -4.63 24.57
N ASN A 23 8.05 -3.31 24.43
CA ASN A 23 7.05 -2.41 23.80
C ASN A 23 7.04 -2.53 22.28
N VAL A 24 8.07 -3.05 21.64
CA VAL A 24 8.10 -3.33 20.20
C VAL A 24 7.40 -4.66 19.89
N GLU A 25 7.59 -5.70 20.70
CA GLU A 25 6.86 -6.97 20.56
C GLU A 25 5.37 -6.89 20.95
N SER A 26 4.99 -5.94 21.82
CA SER A 26 3.58 -5.74 22.21
C SER A 26 2.77 -4.85 21.25
N ARG A 27 3.32 -4.41 20.12
CA ARG A 27 2.67 -3.55 19.14
C ARG A 27 2.25 -4.24 17.85
N MET A 28 2.20 -5.54 17.77
CA MET A 28 1.46 -6.18 16.69
C MET A 28 -0.03 -6.05 17.01
N SER A 29 -0.70 -5.14 16.34
CA SER A 29 -2.15 -5.02 16.41
C SER A 29 -2.80 -6.37 16.09
N GLU A 30 -3.82 -6.77 16.85
CA GLU A 30 -4.64 -7.94 16.53
C GLU A 30 -5.25 -7.82 15.12
N PHE A 31 -5.43 -6.57 14.66
CA PHE A 31 -6.04 -6.24 13.39
C PHE A 31 -4.99 -5.83 12.37
N ALA A 32 -5.08 -6.42 11.17
CA ALA A 32 -4.28 -6.02 10.02
C ALA A 32 -4.84 -4.75 9.35
N ILE A 33 -6.17 -4.59 9.36
CA ILE A 33 -6.87 -3.43 8.81
C ILE A 33 -7.96 -2.98 9.77
N GLN A 34 -8.03 -1.68 10.04
CA GLN A 34 -9.13 -1.05 10.77
C GLN A 34 -9.67 0.13 9.98
N VAL A 35 -10.95 0.13 9.74
CA VAL A 35 -11.69 1.18 9.04
C VAL A 35 -12.74 1.74 9.99
N LYS A 36 -12.73 3.06 10.24
CA LYS A 36 -13.63 3.73 11.18
C LYS A 36 -14.31 4.91 10.53
N HIS A 37 -15.64 4.87 10.48
CA HIS A 37 -16.51 5.94 9.98
C HIS A 37 -16.05 6.50 8.62
N LEU A 38 -15.68 5.60 7.70
CA LEU A 38 -15.08 5.96 6.42
C LEU A 38 -16.11 6.57 5.48
N ASP A 39 -15.84 7.79 5.05
CA ASP A 39 -16.61 8.49 4.03
C ASP A 39 -15.76 8.77 2.79
N LYS A 40 -16.38 8.59 1.62
CA LYS A 40 -15.80 9.07 0.37
C LYS A 40 -16.87 9.74 -0.47
N MET A 41 -16.76 11.06 -0.61
CA MET A 41 -17.64 11.90 -1.39
C MET A 41 -16.90 12.47 -2.59
N TYR A 42 -17.54 12.45 -3.74
CA TYR A 42 -17.10 13.10 -4.98
C TYR A 42 -17.98 14.29 -5.31
N LYS A 43 -17.34 15.40 -5.64
CA LYS A 43 -18.02 16.59 -6.17
C LYS A 43 -18.17 16.46 -7.69
N LEU A 44 -19.38 16.40 -8.17
CA LEU A 44 -19.69 16.35 -9.60
C LEU A 44 -20.05 17.75 -10.08
N TYR A 45 -19.23 18.30 -10.98
CA TYR A 45 -19.43 19.61 -11.59
C TYR A 45 -20.10 19.44 -12.94
N ASN A 46 -21.04 20.32 -13.27
CA ASN A 46 -21.74 20.31 -14.55
C ASN A 46 -20.82 20.76 -15.70
N LYS A 47 -19.87 21.64 -15.42
CA LYS A 47 -18.88 22.13 -16.40
C LYS A 47 -17.47 22.11 -15.79
N PRO A 48 -16.43 21.83 -16.59
CA PRO A 48 -15.04 21.88 -16.11
C PRO A 48 -14.64 23.23 -15.50
N SER A 49 -15.20 24.34 -16.03
CA SER A 49 -14.97 25.69 -15.52
C SER A 49 -15.53 25.93 -14.12
N ASP A 50 -16.52 25.14 -13.68
CA ASP A 50 -17.15 25.32 -12.37
C ASP A 50 -16.20 24.93 -11.24
N ARG A 51 -15.31 23.95 -11.45
CA ARG A 51 -14.23 23.59 -10.52
C ARG A 51 -13.27 24.76 -10.29
N LEU A 52 -12.91 25.50 -11.36
CA LEU A 52 -12.05 26.67 -11.25
C LEU A 52 -12.75 27.83 -10.53
N LYS A 53 -14.04 28.05 -10.82
CA LYS A 53 -14.84 29.08 -10.14
C LYS A 53 -14.97 28.82 -8.66
N GLU A 54 -15.23 27.55 -8.25
CA GLU A 54 -15.26 27.18 -6.81
C GLU A 54 -13.90 27.43 -6.15
N ALA A 55 -12.80 27.09 -6.80
CA ALA A 55 -11.45 27.35 -6.29
C ALA A 55 -11.15 28.86 -6.12
N LEU A 56 -11.80 29.72 -6.92
CA LEU A 56 -11.73 31.18 -6.81
C LEU A 56 -12.77 31.76 -5.83
N GLY A 57 -13.51 30.91 -5.09
CA GLY A 57 -14.48 31.34 -4.07
C GLY A 57 -15.89 31.62 -4.58
N PHE A 58 -16.20 31.37 -5.86
CA PHE A 58 -17.55 31.56 -6.39
C PHE A 58 -18.45 30.37 -6.00
N LYS A 59 -19.68 30.64 -5.62
CA LYS A 59 -20.69 29.60 -5.39
C LYS A 59 -21.14 29.02 -6.72
N VAL A 60 -20.90 27.72 -6.90
CA VAL A 60 -21.34 26.95 -8.08
C VAL A 60 -22.24 25.80 -7.66
N PRO A 61 -23.23 25.41 -8.46
CA PRO A 61 -24.04 24.24 -8.17
C PRO A 61 -23.18 22.97 -8.33
N VAL A 62 -22.95 22.28 -7.21
CA VAL A 62 -22.19 21.03 -7.16
C VAL A 62 -23.12 19.93 -6.68
N ARG A 63 -23.10 18.79 -7.37
CA ARG A 63 -23.80 17.59 -6.94
C ARG A 63 -22.82 16.72 -6.16
N GLU A 64 -23.15 16.40 -4.93
CA GLU A 64 -22.37 15.47 -4.11
C GLU A 64 -22.81 14.03 -4.39
N HIS A 65 -21.83 13.16 -4.61
CA HIS A 65 -22.04 11.72 -4.77
C HIS A 65 -21.17 10.98 -3.73
N TYR A 66 -21.83 10.28 -2.82
CA TYR A 66 -21.16 9.47 -1.83
C TYR A 66 -20.92 8.07 -2.39
N ALA A 67 -19.65 7.75 -2.62
CA ALA A 67 -19.23 6.40 -2.99
C ALA A 67 -19.15 5.48 -1.76
N LEU A 68 -18.82 6.05 -0.59
CA LEU A 68 -18.81 5.39 0.70
C LEU A 68 -19.44 6.34 1.72
N ARG A 69 -20.22 5.80 2.66
CA ARG A 69 -20.85 6.58 3.73
C ARG A 69 -20.82 5.78 5.02
N ASP A 70 -20.13 6.30 6.03
CA ASP A 70 -20.05 5.77 7.39
C ASP A 70 -19.71 4.26 7.44
N VAL A 71 -18.69 3.84 6.66
CA VAL A 71 -18.27 2.45 6.60
C VAL A 71 -17.28 2.16 7.71
N SER A 72 -17.56 1.13 8.54
CA SER A 72 -16.66 0.70 9.61
C SER A 72 -16.56 -0.81 9.63
N PHE A 73 -15.32 -1.34 9.67
CA PHE A 73 -15.04 -2.76 9.86
C PHE A 73 -13.58 -2.97 10.26
N GLU A 74 -13.28 -4.17 10.73
CA GLU A 74 -11.95 -4.59 11.13
C GLU A 74 -11.62 -5.93 10.49
N VAL A 75 -10.35 -6.13 10.13
CA VAL A 75 -9.83 -7.40 9.58
C VAL A 75 -8.70 -7.87 10.47
N LYS A 76 -8.82 -9.07 11.01
CA LYS A 76 -7.78 -9.68 11.84
C LYS A 76 -6.64 -10.21 10.99
N ARG A 77 -5.47 -10.35 11.61
CA ARG A 77 -4.33 -11.01 10.95
C ARG A 77 -4.69 -12.46 10.61
N GLY A 78 -4.33 -12.87 9.39
CA GLY A 78 -4.63 -14.21 8.87
C GLY A 78 -6.09 -14.42 8.43
N GLU A 79 -6.95 -13.38 8.51
CA GLU A 79 -8.33 -13.45 8.05
C GLU A 79 -8.42 -13.18 6.54
N THR A 80 -9.30 -13.91 5.86
CA THR A 80 -9.65 -13.65 4.46
C THR A 80 -11.03 -13.01 4.40
N VAL A 81 -11.11 -11.81 3.84
CA VAL A 81 -12.35 -11.03 3.74
C VAL A 81 -12.79 -10.85 2.30
N GLY A 82 -14.05 -11.14 2.01
CA GLY A 82 -14.68 -10.92 0.71
C GLY A 82 -15.56 -9.68 0.70
N ILE A 83 -15.33 -8.74 -0.24
CA ILE A 83 -16.17 -7.57 -0.45
C ILE A 83 -17.14 -7.84 -1.61
N ILE A 84 -18.42 -7.97 -1.30
CA ILE A 84 -19.48 -8.31 -2.27
C ILE A 84 -20.42 -7.11 -2.46
N GLY A 85 -20.90 -6.91 -3.68
CA GLY A 85 -21.85 -5.84 -4.00
C GLY A 85 -22.02 -5.64 -5.50
N THR A 86 -23.02 -4.88 -5.91
CA THR A 86 -23.29 -4.52 -7.29
C THR A 86 -22.23 -3.58 -7.86
N ASN A 87 -22.21 -3.39 -9.19
CA ASN A 87 -21.34 -2.38 -9.81
C ASN A 87 -21.72 -0.99 -9.31
N GLY A 88 -20.71 -0.18 -8.95
CA GLY A 88 -20.92 1.15 -8.37
C GLY A 88 -21.16 1.19 -6.86
N SER A 89 -21.17 0.04 -6.13
CA SER A 89 -21.37 0.01 -4.68
C SER A 89 -20.15 0.44 -3.85
N GLY A 90 -19.08 0.93 -4.47
CA GLY A 90 -17.91 1.45 -3.75
C GLY A 90 -16.78 0.44 -3.50
N LYS A 91 -16.89 -0.84 -3.94
CA LYS A 91 -15.86 -1.87 -3.72
C LYS A 91 -14.44 -1.43 -4.11
N SER A 92 -14.27 -0.95 -5.33
CA SER A 92 -12.97 -0.46 -5.80
C SER A 92 -12.53 0.81 -5.09
N THR A 93 -13.47 1.63 -4.62
CA THR A 93 -13.18 2.85 -3.87
C THR A 93 -12.58 2.53 -2.51
N ILE A 94 -13.19 1.59 -1.77
CA ILE A 94 -12.69 1.21 -0.45
C ILE A 94 -11.33 0.51 -0.55
N LEU A 95 -11.13 -0.36 -1.54
CA LEU A 95 -9.85 -1.02 -1.77
C LEU A 95 -8.74 0.00 -2.10
N LYS A 96 -9.02 1.01 -2.94
CA LYS A 96 -8.08 2.10 -3.23
C LYS A 96 -7.74 2.97 -2.02
N ILE A 97 -8.67 3.11 -1.08
CA ILE A 97 -8.39 3.84 0.16
C ILE A 97 -7.52 3.00 1.09
N ILE A 98 -7.82 1.71 1.25
CA ILE A 98 -7.03 0.78 2.08
C ILE A 98 -5.59 0.68 1.56
N THR A 99 -5.40 0.64 0.23
CA THR A 99 -4.07 0.60 -0.40
C THR A 99 -3.36 1.95 -0.44
N GLY A 100 -3.95 3.02 0.09
CA GLY A 100 -3.35 4.36 0.13
C GLY A 100 -3.36 5.12 -1.20
N VAL A 101 -3.91 4.55 -2.28
CA VAL A 101 -4.00 5.21 -3.61
C VAL A 101 -5.01 6.35 -3.61
N LEU A 102 -6.02 6.28 -2.74
CA LEU A 102 -7.10 7.26 -2.67
C LEU A 102 -7.30 7.75 -1.23
N ASN A 103 -7.26 9.05 -1.03
CA ASN A 103 -7.56 9.62 0.29
C ASN A 103 -9.07 9.60 0.58
N PRO A 104 -9.49 9.26 1.81
CA PRO A 104 -10.87 9.40 2.26
C PRO A 104 -11.29 10.87 2.35
N THR A 105 -12.60 11.13 2.39
CA THR A 105 -13.16 12.46 2.67
C THR A 105 -13.41 12.66 4.15
N GLY A 106 -13.66 11.58 4.88
CA GLY A 106 -13.85 11.52 6.33
C GLY A 106 -13.56 10.13 6.86
N GLY A 107 -13.42 10.04 8.20
CA GLY A 107 -13.08 8.79 8.86
C GLY A 107 -11.59 8.47 8.84
N GLU A 108 -11.24 7.28 9.29
CA GLU A 108 -9.86 6.82 9.46
C GLU A 108 -9.68 5.40 8.92
N VAL A 109 -8.53 5.15 8.30
CA VAL A 109 -8.09 3.81 7.90
C VAL A 109 -6.69 3.59 8.45
N VAL A 110 -6.52 2.53 9.21
CA VAL A 110 -5.23 2.07 9.73
C VAL A 110 -4.93 0.73 9.10
N VAL A 111 -3.76 0.62 8.48
CA VAL A 111 -3.23 -0.63 7.93
C VAL A 111 -1.92 -0.93 8.65
N ASP A 112 -1.86 -2.07 9.29
CA ASP A 112 -0.68 -2.54 10.03
C ASP A 112 -0.05 -3.71 9.29
N GLY A 113 0.88 -3.39 8.38
CA GLY A 113 1.58 -4.32 7.50
C GLY A 113 1.78 -3.79 6.09
N ARG A 114 2.65 -4.47 5.33
CA ARG A 114 2.91 -4.16 3.92
C ARG A 114 1.82 -4.76 3.05
N ILE A 115 1.13 -3.91 2.28
CA ILE A 115 0.02 -4.31 1.42
C ILE A 115 0.46 -4.43 -0.04
N SER A 116 0.10 -5.53 -0.71
CA SER A 116 0.22 -5.67 -2.15
C SER A 116 -1.15 -5.62 -2.82
N ALA A 117 -1.35 -4.63 -3.69
CA ALA A 117 -2.63 -4.41 -4.36
C ALA A 117 -2.65 -5.07 -5.73
N LEU A 118 -3.21 -6.28 -5.84
CA LEU A 118 -3.41 -6.97 -7.12
C LEU A 118 -4.36 -6.22 -8.08
N LEU A 119 -5.18 -5.31 -7.55
CA LEU A 119 -6.10 -4.50 -8.35
C LEU A 119 -5.41 -3.54 -9.33
N GLU A 120 -4.17 -3.23 -9.10
CA GLU A 120 -3.37 -2.31 -9.91
C GLU A 120 -2.11 -3.02 -10.44
N LEU A 121 -2.28 -4.27 -10.92
CA LEU A 121 -1.18 -5.04 -11.52
C LEU A 121 -0.43 -4.22 -12.57
N GLY A 122 0.88 -4.02 -12.33
CA GLY A 122 1.72 -3.19 -13.18
C GLY A 122 1.53 -1.68 -12.99
N ALA A 123 0.74 -1.23 -12.01
CA ALA A 123 0.74 0.17 -11.61
C ALA A 123 2.14 0.55 -11.13
N GLY A 124 2.68 1.61 -11.70
CA GLY A 124 4.06 2.02 -11.45
C GLY A 124 5.11 1.39 -12.35
N PHE A 125 4.75 0.46 -13.25
CA PHE A 125 5.69 -0.01 -14.27
C PHE A 125 6.01 1.11 -15.25
N ASN A 126 7.31 1.29 -15.50
CA ASN A 126 7.78 2.18 -16.57
C ASN A 126 7.95 1.37 -17.86
N MET A 127 7.23 1.74 -18.89
CA MET A 127 7.23 1.02 -20.18
C MET A 127 8.57 1.07 -20.90
N GLU A 128 9.43 2.05 -20.62
CA GLU A 128 10.77 2.20 -21.20
C GLU A 128 11.83 1.37 -20.46
N TYR A 129 11.54 0.91 -19.26
CA TYR A 129 12.43 0.08 -18.45
C TYR A 129 12.28 -1.39 -18.81
N THR A 130 13.35 -2.15 -18.61
CA THR A 130 13.34 -3.61 -18.73
C THR A 130 12.44 -4.25 -17.65
N GLY A 131 12.14 -5.53 -17.82
CA GLY A 131 11.40 -6.29 -16.80
C GLY A 131 12.09 -6.26 -15.45
N ILE A 132 13.41 -6.51 -15.43
CA ILE A 132 14.22 -6.49 -14.20
C ILE A 132 14.18 -5.11 -13.53
N GLU A 133 14.39 -4.03 -14.28
CA GLU A 133 14.33 -2.67 -13.72
C GLU A 133 12.95 -2.36 -13.14
N ASN A 134 11.87 -2.86 -13.75
CA ASN A 134 10.52 -2.72 -13.22
C ASN A 134 10.29 -3.56 -11.95
N VAL A 135 10.90 -4.74 -11.81
CA VAL A 135 10.88 -5.51 -10.56
C VAL A 135 11.47 -4.70 -9.42
N TYR A 136 12.65 -4.10 -9.61
CA TYR A 136 13.28 -3.25 -8.60
C TYR A 136 12.48 -1.97 -8.32
N LEU A 137 12.01 -1.30 -9.36
CA LEU A 137 11.20 -0.08 -9.23
C LEU A 137 9.95 -0.35 -8.38
N ASN A 138 9.21 -1.41 -8.74
CA ASN A 138 7.95 -1.74 -8.06
C ASN A 138 8.19 -2.24 -6.62
N GLY A 139 9.19 -3.10 -6.40
CA GLY A 139 9.58 -3.56 -5.08
C GLY A 139 9.99 -2.41 -4.16
N THR A 140 10.77 -1.44 -4.68
CA THR A 140 11.15 -0.25 -3.93
C THR A 140 9.95 0.65 -3.60
N MET A 141 9.01 0.81 -4.54
CA MET A 141 7.76 1.55 -4.30
C MET A 141 6.88 0.89 -3.22
N MET A 142 6.94 -0.44 -3.10
CA MET A 142 6.28 -1.20 -2.03
C MET A 142 7.04 -1.14 -0.69
N GLY A 143 8.20 -0.48 -0.62
CA GLY A 143 8.99 -0.29 0.59
C GLY A 143 9.99 -1.41 0.89
N PHE A 144 10.32 -2.26 -0.09
CA PHE A 144 11.34 -3.30 0.06
C PHE A 144 12.74 -2.75 -0.25
N SER A 145 13.73 -3.22 0.50
CA SER A 145 15.14 -2.92 0.23
C SER A 145 15.63 -3.68 -1.01
N LYS A 146 16.76 -3.23 -1.54
CA LYS A 146 17.38 -3.92 -2.69
C LYS A 146 17.73 -5.38 -2.34
N GLU A 147 18.24 -5.63 -1.15
CA GLU A 147 18.64 -6.94 -0.66
C GLU A 147 17.43 -7.89 -0.54
N GLU A 148 16.27 -7.38 -0.08
CA GLU A 148 15.03 -8.14 -0.03
C GLU A 148 14.53 -8.51 -1.44
N ILE A 149 14.66 -7.59 -2.40
CA ILE A 149 14.29 -7.83 -3.80
C ILE A 149 15.27 -8.82 -4.45
N ASP A 150 16.59 -8.67 -4.24
CA ASP A 150 17.62 -9.58 -4.76
C ASP A 150 17.37 -11.02 -4.29
N ALA A 151 16.98 -11.22 -3.03
CA ALA A 151 16.68 -12.52 -2.46
C ALA A 151 15.46 -13.21 -3.12
N ARG A 152 14.55 -12.46 -3.71
CA ARG A 152 13.31 -12.96 -4.35
C ARG A 152 13.33 -12.88 -5.88
N LEU A 153 14.36 -12.26 -6.45
CA LEU A 153 14.41 -11.97 -7.87
C LEU A 153 14.26 -13.25 -8.72
N GLN A 154 14.97 -14.31 -8.36
CA GLN A 154 14.92 -15.57 -9.12
C GLN A 154 13.50 -16.19 -9.07
N ASP A 155 12.85 -16.20 -7.91
CA ASP A 155 11.49 -16.73 -7.76
C ASP A 155 10.49 -15.91 -8.60
N ILE A 156 10.67 -14.58 -8.64
CA ILE A 156 9.86 -13.68 -9.48
C ILE A 156 10.04 -14.02 -10.97
N LEU A 157 11.29 -14.21 -11.42
CA LEU A 157 11.60 -14.50 -12.82
C LEU A 157 11.08 -15.88 -13.23
N ASP A 158 11.26 -16.89 -12.38
CA ASP A 158 10.80 -18.24 -12.62
C ASP A 158 9.26 -18.30 -12.70
N PHE A 159 8.57 -17.56 -11.80
CA PHE A 159 7.13 -17.49 -11.83
C PHE A 159 6.60 -16.72 -13.04
N ALA A 160 7.25 -15.62 -13.43
CA ALA A 160 6.87 -14.83 -14.61
C ALA A 160 7.03 -15.66 -15.89
N ASP A 161 8.05 -16.53 -15.97
CA ASP A 161 8.35 -17.43 -17.09
C ASP A 161 8.21 -16.73 -18.46
N ILE A 162 8.89 -15.59 -18.61
CA ILE A 162 8.93 -14.79 -19.84
C ILE A 162 10.29 -14.86 -20.55
N GLY A 163 11.22 -15.69 -20.03
CA GLY A 163 12.54 -15.92 -20.60
C GLY A 163 13.35 -14.63 -20.75
N ASP A 164 14.14 -14.55 -21.83
CA ASP A 164 15.05 -13.43 -22.08
C ASP A 164 14.34 -12.07 -22.30
N PHE A 165 13.02 -12.08 -22.47
CA PHE A 165 12.27 -10.82 -22.56
C PHE A 165 12.39 -9.97 -21.29
N VAL A 166 12.74 -10.58 -20.16
CA VAL A 166 12.95 -9.84 -18.90
C VAL A 166 14.03 -8.76 -19.04
N TYR A 167 14.98 -8.91 -19.98
CA TYR A 167 16.04 -7.94 -20.29
C TYR A 167 15.61 -6.90 -21.35
N GLN A 168 14.40 -7.02 -21.91
CA GLN A 168 13.87 -6.08 -22.88
C GLN A 168 12.93 -5.05 -22.23
N PRO A 169 12.80 -3.86 -22.82
CA PRO A 169 11.83 -2.86 -22.34
C PRO A 169 10.39 -3.42 -22.34
N VAL A 170 9.66 -3.14 -21.27
CA VAL A 170 8.30 -3.65 -21.07
C VAL A 170 7.33 -3.25 -22.18
N LYS A 171 7.57 -2.13 -22.86
CA LYS A 171 6.78 -1.73 -24.05
C LYS A 171 6.79 -2.77 -25.19
N THR A 172 7.76 -3.68 -25.22
CA THR A 172 7.85 -4.75 -26.21
C THR A 172 7.07 -6.01 -25.82
N TYR A 173 6.53 -6.05 -24.60
CA TYR A 173 5.84 -7.22 -24.07
C TYR A 173 4.44 -7.38 -24.70
N SER A 174 4.02 -8.63 -24.85
CA SER A 174 2.62 -8.93 -25.03
C SER A 174 1.85 -8.60 -23.72
N SER A 175 0.53 -8.39 -23.82
CA SER A 175 -0.31 -8.17 -22.65
C SER A 175 -0.20 -9.31 -21.62
N GLY A 176 -0.07 -10.55 -22.09
CA GLY A 176 0.13 -11.72 -21.24
C GLY A 176 1.46 -11.67 -20.47
N MET A 177 2.57 -11.33 -21.13
CA MET A 177 3.89 -11.20 -20.50
C MET A 177 3.88 -10.08 -19.46
N PHE A 178 3.26 -8.95 -19.77
CA PHE A 178 3.10 -7.83 -18.84
C PHE A 178 2.36 -8.26 -17.56
N VAL A 179 1.20 -8.91 -17.71
CA VAL A 179 0.39 -9.35 -16.58
C VAL A 179 1.14 -10.42 -15.75
N ARG A 180 1.83 -11.37 -16.41
CA ARG A 180 2.61 -12.41 -15.72
C ARG A 180 3.73 -11.82 -14.87
N LEU A 181 4.51 -10.87 -15.42
CA LEU A 181 5.56 -10.22 -14.65
C LEU A 181 4.98 -9.38 -13.50
N ALA A 182 3.95 -8.59 -13.75
CA ALA A 182 3.30 -7.77 -12.73
C ALA A 182 2.73 -8.61 -11.58
N PHE A 183 2.10 -9.76 -11.92
CA PHE A 183 1.57 -10.69 -10.94
C PHE A 183 2.69 -11.39 -10.17
N ALA A 184 3.77 -11.82 -10.86
CA ALA A 184 4.94 -12.42 -10.22
C ALA A 184 5.56 -11.51 -9.17
N VAL A 185 5.72 -10.21 -9.49
CA VAL A 185 6.20 -9.22 -8.52
C VAL A 185 5.24 -9.12 -7.33
N ALA A 186 3.94 -8.97 -7.58
CA ALA A 186 2.96 -8.74 -6.53
C ALA A 186 2.86 -9.86 -5.49
N ILE A 187 3.08 -11.13 -5.89
CA ILE A 187 2.93 -12.29 -4.99
C ILE A 187 4.25 -12.78 -4.39
N ASN A 188 5.40 -12.57 -5.07
CA ASN A 188 6.68 -13.11 -4.59
C ASN A 188 7.45 -12.12 -3.71
N ILE A 189 7.05 -10.86 -3.62
CA ILE A 189 7.67 -9.88 -2.70
C ILE A 189 7.17 -10.05 -1.25
N ASP A 190 6.40 -11.11 -0.95
CA ASP A 190 5.98 -11.50 0.40
C ASP A 190 5.24 -10.37 1.16
N PRO A 191 4.09 -9.91 0.64
CA PRO A 191 3.29 -8.92 1.33
C PRO A 191 2.63 -9.54 2.56
N GLU A 192 2.49 -8.76 3.63
CA GLU A 192 1.75 -9.18 4.84
C GLU A 192 0.23 -9.17 4.61
N ILE A 193 -0.23 -8.36 3.65
CA ILE A 193 -1.64 -8.22 3.25
C ILE A 193 -1.71 -8.28 1.72
N LEU A 194 -2.50 -9.21 1.19
CA LEU A 194 -2.67 -9.44 -0.25
C LEU A 194 -4.12 -9.18 -0.67
#